data_4023d0bd77ef528a8dcc9213dd60ba3e
#
_entry.id   4023d0bd77ef528a8dcc9213dd60ba3e
#
_cell.length_a   1.000
_cell.length_b   1.000
_cell.length_c   1.000
_cell.angle_alpha   90.00
_cell.angle_beta   90.00
_cell.angle_gamma   90.00
#
_symmetry.space_group_name_H-M   'P 1'
#
loop_
_entity.id
_entity.type
_entity.pdbx_description
1 polymer ?
#
loop_
_entity_poly.entity_id
_entity_poly.type
_entity_poly.pdbx_seq_one_letter_code
_entity_poly.pdbx_strand_id
1 'polypeptide(L)'
;MKTNALFWIILCANAGMYLLDTVANRLNLRALKPELPGEFEGVYDREEYRRFLEYTAATANFERVGATWDLAVLLGFWLLGGYDLLDRVVRSAHMGFIATGLLYLGGLYFGRWVLGLPLEIYETFRIEERFGFNKTTPGTFAGDQVKSLLLSAVLGGAVLALVLAILQHGGPAAWLYAWGMASVLLIVMVYLAPALILPLFNKMTPLEDGELRREIMACAERLGFPLAEISVMDGSRRSTKANAFFTGIGGTKRVVLFDTLVKNHTTEELVAVLAHEIGHFKLRHIVQHIVGAILNIGIFLFLAQWLIRWPGLYAAFGVRQPSIYAGLAVFLVLYGPLSRVLGIVRGAQSRRHEFAADRFAAEATGLPHALGEALKKLSRNNLGNLSPHRLHVVLYHSHPPVLERVRALEGKG
;
A
#
# COMPACT_ATOMS: atom_id res chain seq x y z
N MET A 1 -8.10 33.84 -1.67
CA MET A 1 -8.74 32.63 -2.19
C MET A 1 -9.99 33.04 -2.96
N LYS A 2 -10.21 32.49 -4.16
CA LYS A 2 -11.43 32.75 -4.93
C LYS A 2 -12.29 31.48 -4.96
N THR A 3 -13.57 31.61 -4.64
CA THR A 3 -14.53 30.51 -4.69
C THR A 3 -15.02 30.27 -6.14
N ASN A 4 -14.09 29.87 -7.02
CA ASN A 4 -14.37 29.54 -8.40
C ASN A 4 -14.92 28.09 -8.53
N ALA A 5 -15.28 27.66 -9.74
CA ALA A 5 -15.81 26.33 -9.99
C ALA A 5 -14.85 25.21 -9.51
N LEU A 6 -13.54 25.37 -9.68
CA LEU A 6 -12.53 24.41 -9.20
C LEU A 6 -12.53 24.29 -7.68
N PHE A 7 -12.68 25.39 -6.94
CA PHE A 7 -12.79 25.35 -5.49
C PHE A 7 -13.93 24.41 -5.06
N TRP A 8 -15.12 24.58 -5.66
CA TRP A 8 -16.27 23.74 -5.33
C TRP A 8 -16.12 22.31 -5.78
N ILE A 9 -15.57 22.07 -6.98
CA ILE A 9 -15.29 20.71 -7.46
C ILE A 9 -14.36 19.97 -6.49
N ILE A 10 -13.24 20.59 -6.09
CA ILE A 10 -12.26 19.98 -5.20
C ILE A 10 -12.87 19.74 -3.80
N LEU A 11 -13.60 20.72 -3.27
CA LEU A 11 -14.25 20.60 -1.96
C LEU A 11 -15.28 19.47 -1.97
N CYS A 12 -16.19 19.48 -2.95
CA CYS A 12 -17.24 18.45 -3.07
C CYS A 12 -16.66 17.06 -3.33
N ALA A 13 -15.61 16.96 -4.15
CA ALA A 13 -14.97 15.68 -4.41
C ALA A 13 -14.31 15.08 -3.16
N ASN A 14 -13.55 15.88 -2.40
CA ASN A 14 -12.92 15.41 -1.16
C ASN A 14 -13.95 15.11 -0.07
N ALA A 15 -14.95 15.95 0.11
CA ALA A 15 -16.06 15.70 1.06
C ALA A 15 -16.88 14.47 0.65
N GLY A 16 -17.16 14.30 -0.65
CA GLY A 16 -17.85 13.12 -1.19
C GLY A 16 -17.07 11.83 -0.95
N MET A 17 -15.75 11.85 -1.13
CA MET A 17 -14.88 10.71 -0.82
C MET A 17 -14.93 10.36 0.67
N TYR A 18 -14.81 11.36 1.55
CA TYR A 18 -14.93 11.14 2.99
C TYR A 18 -16.30 10.54 3.38
N LEU A 19 -17.39 11.02 2.79
CA LEU A 19 -18.73 10.47 3.02
C LEU A 19 -18.83 9.02 2.52
N LEU A 20 -18.31 8.73 1.33
CA LEU A 20 -18.27 7.37 0.76
C LEU A 20 -17.49 6.43 1.67
N ASP A 21 -16.30 6.83 2.15
CA ASP A 21 -15.47 6.05 3.07
C ASP A 21 -16.19 5.82 4.42
N THR A 22 -16.87 6.85 4.94
CA THR A 22 -17.67 6.73 6.17
C THR A 22 -18.83 5.75 6.01
N VAL A 23 -19.54 5.81 4.87
CA VAL A 23 -20.65 4.89 4.57
C VAL A 23 -20.13 3.45 4.40
N ALA A 24 -19.05 3.27 3.62
CA ALA A 24 -18.45 1.95 3.40
C ALA A 24 -18.01 1.31 4.71
N ASN A 25 -17.35 2.08 5.59
CA ASN A 25 -16.90 1.62 6.88
C ASN A 25 -18.08 1.26 7.81
N ARG A 26 -19.13 2.08 7.87
CA ARG A 26 -20.35 1.77 8.63
C ARG A 26 -21.04 0.50 8.13
N LEU A 27 -21.14 0.31 6.83
CA LEU A 27 -21.74 -0.89 6.25
C LEU A 27 -20.86 -2.12 6.53
N ASN A 28 -19.55 -1.97 6.51
CA ASN A 28 -18.61 -3.03 6.85
C ASN A 28 -18.77 -3.48 8.32
N LEU A 29 -18.90 -2.53 9.25
CA LEU A 29 -19.17 -2.85 10.67
C LEU A 29 -20.52 -3.54 10.86
N ARG A 30 -21.56 -3.13 10.12
CA ARG A 30 -22.89 -3.78 10.19
C ARG A 30 -22.92 -5.17 9.54
N ALA A 31 -21.98 -5.47 8.66
CA ALA A 31 -21.86 -6.77 8.01
C ALA A 31 -21.16 -7.81 8.89
N LEU A 32 -20.53 -7.40 10.01
CA LEU A 32 -19.91 -8.32 10.97
C LEU A 32 -20.97 -9.24 11.56
N LYS A 33 -20.77 -10.55 11.44
CA LYS A 33 -21.65 -11.57 11.97
C LYS A 33 -21.07 -12.13 13.27
N PRO A 34 -21.87 -12.28 14.34
CA PRO A 34 -21.42 -12.91 15.58
C PRO A 34 -21.16 -14.41 15.42
N GLU A 35 -21.84 -15.05 14.45
CA GLU A 35 -21.66 -16.48 14.15
C GLU A 35 -20.45 -16.69 13.25
N LEU A 36 -19.62 -17.67 13.61
CA LEU A 36 -18.47 -18.09 12.81
C LEU A 36 -18.98 -18.80 11.54
N PRO A 37 -18.48 -18.44 10.33
CA PRO A 37 -18.77 -19.22 9.13
C PRO A 37 -18.32 -20.67 9.27
N GLY A 38 -19.15 -21.63 8.79
CA GLY A 38 -18.89 -23.07 8.95
C GLY A 38 -17.55 -23.52 8.38
N GLU A 39 -17.06 -22.86 7.32
CA GLU A 39 -15.75 -23.14 6.72
C GLU A 39 -14.56 -22.87 7.66
N PHE A 40 -14.79 -22.14 8.75
CA PHE A 40 -13.79 -21.80 9.77
C PHE A 40 -13.99 -22.54 11.08
N GLU A 41 -14.94 -23.48 11.16
CA GLU A 41 -15.08 -24.37 12.30
C GLU A 41 -13.79 -25.19 12.51
N GLY A 42 -13.31 -25.25 13.74
CA GLY A 42 -12.03 -25.87 14.07
C GLY A 42 -10.78 -25.02 13.83
N VAL A 43 -10.91 -23.89 13.09
CA VAL A 43 -9.81 -22.93 12.88
C VAL A 43 -9.81 -21.85 13.94
N TYR A 44 -10.98 -21.33 14.30
CA TYR A 44 -11.17 -20.38 15.40
C TYR A 44 -11.87 -21.04 16.56
N ASP A 45 -11.42 -20.78 17.77
CA ASP A 45 -12.26 -20.94 18.96
C ASP A 45 -13.18 -19.70 19.14
N ARG A 46 -14.11 -19.79 20.10
CA ARG A 46 -15.07 -18.70 20.36
C ARG A 46 -14.41 -17.41 20.83
N GLU A 47 -13.34 -17.52 21.61
CA GLU A 47 -12.61 -16.39 22.16
C GLU A 47 -11.78 -15.70 21.07
N GLU A 48 -11.10 -16.47 20.23
CA GLU A 48 -10.34 -15.96 19.07
C GLU A 48 -11.28 -15.25 18.09
N TYR A 49 -12.48 -15.82 17.82
CA TYR A 49 -13.44 -15.18 16.92
C TYR A 49 -14.01 -13.89 17.51
N ARG A 50 -14.31 -13.86 18.81
CA ARG A 50 -14.72 -12.63 19.51
C ARG A 50 -13.63 -11.56 19.40
N ARG A 51 -12.37 -11.94 19.63
CA ARG A 51 -11.22 -11.05 19.50
C ARG A 51 -11.06 -10.51 18.10
N PHE A 52 -11.30 -11.33 17.07
CA PHE A 52 -11.36 -10.91 15.67
C PHE A 52 -12.43 -9.83 15.46
N LEU A 53 -13.66 -10.00 15.95
CA LEU A 53 -14.73 -9.02 15.82
C LEU A 53 -14.36 -7.70 16.52
N GLU A 54 -13.80 -7.78 17.72
CA GLU A 54 -13.32 -6.60 18.47
C GLU A 54 -12.19 -5.87 17.74
N TYR A 55 -11.24 -6.60 17.17
CA TYR A 55 -10.14 -6.01 16.39
C TYR A 55 -10.66 -5.29 15.13
N THR A 56 -11.53 -5.95 14.36
CA THR A 56 -12.16 -5.36 13.18
C THR A 56 -12.94 -4.09 13.52
N ALA A 57 -13.67 -4.10 14.65
CA ALA A 57 -14.41 -2.93 15.11
C ALA A 57 -13.47 -1.81 15.58
N ALA A 58 -12.38 -2.13 16.27
CA ALA A 58 -11.41 -1.16 16.76
C ALA A 58 -10.67 -0.47 15.60
N THR A 59 -10.17 -1.24 14.63
CA THR A 59 -9.47 -0.71 13.46
C THR A 59 -10.40 0.13 12.60
N ALA A 60 -11.61 -0.34 12.29
CA ALA A 60 -12.58 0.41 11.50
C ALA A 60 -13.00 1.74 12.15
N ASN A 61 -13.16 1.77 13.48
CA ASN A 61 -13.42 3.02 14.20
C ASN A 61 -12.21 3.96 14.18
N PHE A 62 -11.00 3.44 14.31
CA PHE A 62 -9.78 4.22 14.24
C PHE A 62 -9.52 4.78 12.85
N GLU A 63 -9.71 4.00 11.79
CA GLU A 63 -9.64 4.47 10.39
C GLU A 63 -10.59 5.65 10.14
N ARG A 64 -11.80 5.63 10.74
CA ARG A 64 -12.73 6.76 10.64
C ARG A 64 -12.20 8.02 11.34
N VAL A 65 -11.57 7.85 12.52
CA VAL A 65 -10.90 8.98 13.21
C VAL A 65 -9.77 9.53 12.33
N GLY A 66 -8.94 8.66 11.76
CA GLY A 66 -7.87 9.04 10.84
C GLY A 66 -8.38 9.79 9.60
N ALA A 67 -9.42 9.27 8.94
CA ALA A 67 -10.04 9.92 7.79
C ALA A 67 -10.62 11.30 8.13
N THR A 68 -11.24 11.43 9.32
CA THR A 68 -11.76 12.72 9.80
C THR A 68 -10.63 13.71 10.07
N TRP A 69 -9.55 13.25 10.71
CA TRP A 69 -8.35 14.02 10.95
C TRP A 69 -7.72 14.51 9.66
N ASP A 70 -7.55 13.63 8.68
CA ASP A 70 -6.97 13.93 7.37
C ASP A 70 -7.79 14.99 6.63
N LEU A 71 -9.11 14.85 6.61
CA LEU A 71 -9.98 15.86 6.01
C LEU A 71 -9.90 17.21 6.76
N ALA A 72 -9.90 17.19 8.09
CA ALA A 72 -9.80 18.39 8.91
C ALA A 72 -8.46 19.13 8.68
N VAL A 73 -7.34 18.38 8.63
CA VAL A 73 -6.02 18.92 8.32
C VAL A 73 -5.98 19.51 6.91
N LEU A 74 -6.49 18.78 5.91
CA LEU A 74 -6.55 19.25 4.54
C LEU A 74 -7.34 20.56 4.43
N LEU A 75 -8.57 20.56 4.95
CA LEU A 75 -9.45 21.72 4.86
C LEU A 75 -8.91 22.89 5.69
N GLY A 76 -8.42 22.63 6.90
CA GLY A 76 -7.82 23.66 7.75
C GLY A 76 -6.62 24.31 7.07
N PHE A 77 -5.66 23.52 6.58
CA PHE A 77 -4.50 24.03 5.87
C PHE A 77 -4.87 24.79 4.58
N TRP A 78 -5.80 24.25 3.80
CA TRP A 78 -6.28 24.88 2.58
C TRP A 78 -7.02 26.20 2.87
N LEU A 79 -8.08 26.15 3.68
CA LEU A 79 -8.99 27.30 3.88
C LEU A 79 -8.33 28.44 4.67
N LEU A 80 -7.36 28.14 5.54
CA LEU A 80 -6.58 29.13 6.25
C LEU A 80 -5.40 29.70 5.43
N GLY A 81 -5.27 29.29 4.16
CA GLY A 81 -4.23 29.82 3.26
C GLY A 81 -2.84 29.24 3.49
N GLY A 82 -2.74 28.03 4.08
CA GLY A 82 -1.48 27.38 4.42
C GLY A 82 -0.56 27.17 3.21
N TYR A 83 -1.12 26.87 2.03
CA TYR A 83 -0.35 26.73 0.80
C TYR A 83 0.38 28.01 0.40
N ASP A 84 -0.28 29.18 0.48
CA ASP A 84 0.33 30.49 0.19
C ASP A 84 1.32 30.90 1.28
N LEU A 85 0.96 30.65 2.54
CA LEU A 85 1.83 30.95 3.68
C LEU A 85 3.16 30.21 3.56
N LEU A 86 3.12 28.89 3.32
CA LEU A 86 4.32 28.07 3.16
C LEU A 86 5.15 28.53 1.95
N ASP A 87 4.50 28.86 0.82
CA ASP A 87 5.19 29.37 -0.37
C ASP A 87 5.95 30.66 -0.08
N ARG A 88 5.32 31.61 0.63
CA ARG A 88 5.97 32.86 1.04
C ARG A 88 7.16 32.63 1.97
N VAL A 89 7.01 31.75 2.96
CA VAL A 89 8.07 31.43 3.92
C VAL A 89 9.27 30.80 3.20
N VAL A 90 9.02 29.83 2.33
CA VAL A 90 10.13 29.16 1.61
C VAL A 90 10.80 30.11 0.61
N ARG A 91 10.05 30.96 -0.09
CA ARG A 91 10.60 31.96 -1.01
C ARG A 91 11.45 33.02 -0.33
N SER A 92 11.16 33.34 0.94
CA SER A 92 11.98 34.34 1.70
C SER A 92 13.43 33.90 1.90
N ALA A 93 13.73 32.61 1.73
CA ALA A 93 15.10 32.07 1.74
C ALA A 93 15.89 32.39 0.45
N HIS A 94 15.26 32.98 -0.58
CA HIS A 94 15.88 33.42 -1.85
C HIS A 94 16.71 32.34 -2.55
N MET A 95 16.31 31.06 -2.46
CA MET A 95 16.99 29.95 -3.11
C MET A 95 16.54 29.79 -4.56
N GLY A 96 17.33 29.07 -5.36
CA GLY A 96 16.96 28.71 -6.73
C GLY A 96 15.70 27.83 -6.79
N PHE A 97 15.06 27.79 -7.96
CA PHE A 97 13.77 27.14 -8.19
C PHE A 97 13.68 25.70 -7.64
N ILE A 98 14.69 24.86 -7.91
CA ILE A 98 14.70 23.46 -7.46
C ILE A 98 14.71 23.37 -5.93
N ALA A 99 15.61 24.13 -5.25
CA ALA A 99 15.72 24.12 -3.80
C ALA A 99 14.44 24.65 -3.14
N THR A 100 13.86 25.72 -3.67
CA THR A 100 12.57 26.27 -3.20
C THR A 100 11.46 25.22 -3.35
N GLY A 101 11.39 24.55 -4.48
CA GLY A 101 10.40 23.50 -4.74
C GLY A 101 10.56 22.28 -3.81
N LEU A 102 11.81 21.84 -3.56
CA LEU A 102 12.11 20.76 -2.61
C LEU A 102 11.72 21.12 -1.20
N LEU A 103 12.03 22.35 -0.75
CA LEU A 103 11.63 22.79 0.59
C LEU A 103 10.11 22.96 0.73
N TYR A 104 9.44 23.44 -0.31
CA TYR A 104 7.99 23.58 -0.30
C TYR A 104 7.27 22.23 -0.22
N LEU A 105 7.59 21.32 -1.14
CA LEU A 105 6.97 19.98 -1.19
C LEU A 105 7.45 19.10 -0.02
N GLY A 106 8.72 19.19 0.35
CA GLY A 106 9.28 18.55 1.52
C GLY A 106 8.65 19.05 2.83
N GLY A 107 8.39 20.35 2.92
CA GLY A 107 7.69 20.95 4.07
C GLY A 107 6.24 20.45 4.21
N LEU A 108 5.51 20.32 3.10
CA LEU A 108 4.18 19.72 3.09
C LEU A 108 4.24 18.24 3.51
N TYR A 109 5.19 17.47 2.97
CA TYR A 109 5.40 16.07 3.35
C TYR A 109 5.75 15.94 4.85
N PHE A 110 6.70 16.72 5.34
CA PHE A 110 7.12 16.70 6.73
C PHE A 110 5.99 17.11 7.67
N GLY A 111 5.24 18.19 7.33
CA GLY A 111 4.07 18.62 8.11
C GLY A 111 3.01 17.53 8.21
N ARG A 112 2.72 16.84 7.09
CA ARG A 112 1.80 15.71 7.10
C ARG A 112 2.31 14.53 7.94
N TRP A 113 3.60 14.24 7.86
CA TRP A 113 4.24 13.19 8.67
C TRP A 113 4.13 13.50 10.17
N VAL A 114 4.47 14.75 10.59
CA VAL A 114 4.34 15.17 11.98
C VAL A 114 2.91 15.07 12.49
N LEU A 115 1.92 15.50 11.69
CA LEU A 115 0.51 15.46 12.04
C LEU A 115 -0.08 14.04 12.03
N GLY A 116 0.51 13.11 11.28
CA GLY A 116 0.13 11.70 11.25
C GLY A 116 0.77 10.87 12.37
N LEU A 117 1.94 11.29 12.89
CA LEU A 117 2.71 10.53 13.86
C LEU A 117 1.93 10.17 15.16
N PRO A 118 1.10 11.04 15.76
CA PRO A 118 0.28 10.65 16.91
C PRO A 118 -0.71 9.52 16.63
N LEU A 119 -1.27 9.49 15.43
CA LEU A 119 -2.19 8.43 15.00
C LEU A 119 -1.44 7.11 14.84
N GLU A 120 -0.29 7.12 14.20
CA GLU A 120 0.55 5.93 14.01
C GLU A 120 1.06 5.37 15.35
N ILE A 121 1.45 6.24 16.29
CA ILE A 121 1.81 5.83 17.66
C ILE A 121 0.62 5.18 18.36
N TYR A 122 -0.57 5.77 18.27
CA TYR A 122 -1.77 5.20 18.88
C TYR A 122 -2.15 3.85 18.28
N GLU A 123 -2.11 3.72 16.95
CA GLU A 123 -2.36 2.46 16.25
C GLU A 123 -1.39 1.37 16.74
N THR A 124 -0.09 1.65 16.68
CA THR A 124 0.97 0.68 17.03
C THR A 124 0.92 0.28 18.50
N PHE A 125 0.94 1.27 19.42
CA PHE A 125 1.13 1.01 20.85
C PHE A 125 -0.18 0.93 21.67
N ARG A 126 -1.33 1.07 21.03
CA ARG A 126 -2.63 0.90 21.68
C ARG A 126 -3.48 -0.15 21.00
N ILE A 127 -3.71 -0.03 19.69
CA ILE A 127 -4.57 -0.97 18.98
C ILE A 127 -3.80 -2.28 18.74
N GLU A 128 -2.71 -2.27 18.00
CA GLU A 128 -1.93 -3.48 17.68
C GLU A 128 -1.40 -4.17 18.94
N GLU A 129 -1.00 -3.41 19.97
CA GLU A 129 -0.58 -3.93 21.27
C GLU A 129 -1.72 -4.64 22.00
N ARG A 130 -2.92 -4.03 22.08
CA ARG A 130 -4.10 -4.63 22.71
C ARG A 130 -4.45 -5.98 22.12
N PHE A 131 -4.29 -6.13 20.83
CA PHE A 131 -4.58 -7.38 20.12
C PHE A 131 -3.37 -8.31 19.99
N GLY A 132 -2.21 -7.95 20.58
CA GLY A 132 -1.00 -8.77 20.65
C GLY A 132 -0.21 -8.84 19.36
N PHE A 133 -0.51 -7.96 18.41
CA PHE A 133 0.24 -7.89 17.13
C PHE A 133 1.53 -7.12 17.26
N ASN A 134 1.56 -6.05 18.07
CA ASN A 134 2.77 -5.24 18.22
C ASN A 134 3.86 -5.99 18.97
N LYS A 135 5.04 -6.02 18.35
CA LYS A 135 6.32 -6.44 18.94
C LYS A 135 7.39 -5.34 18.84
N THR A 136 7.00 -4.22 18.24
CA THR A 136 7.88 -3.06 18.05
C THR A 136 8.11 -2.36 19.39
N THR A 137 9.36 -2.15 19.75
CA THR A 137 9.70 -1.29 20.89
C THR A 137 9.66 0.19 20.49
N PRO A 138 9.46 1.12 21.43
CA PRO A 138 9.52 2.56 21.12
C PRO A 138 10.84 2.98 20.45
N GLY A 139 11.98 2.36 20.82
CA GLY A 139 13.27 2.62 20.18
C GLY A 139 13.33 2.11 18.74
N THR A 140 12.79 0.93 18.46
CA THR A 140 12.68 0.40 17.09
C THR A 140 11.76 1.28 16.25
N PHE A 141 10.61 1.68 16.78
CA PHE A 141 9.67 2.58 16.11
C PHE A 141 10.34 3.91 15.74
N ALA A 142 10.96 4.59 16.70
CA ALA A 142 11.67 5.85 16.47
C ALA A 142 12.80 5.70 15.44
N GLY A 143 13.59 4.63 15.54
CA GLY A 143 14.65 4.33 14.57
C GLY A 143 14.11 4.10 13.15
N ASP A 144 12.99 3.39 13.00
CA ASP A 144 12.37 3.15 11.72
C ASP A 144 11.75 4.44 11.13
N GLN A 145 11.17 5.32 11.96
CA GLN A 145 10.68 6.64 11.54
C GLN A 145 11.82 7.51 11.00
N VAL A 146 12.96 7.57 11.71
CA VAL A 146 14.13 8.35 11.26
C VAL A 146 14.68 7.77 9.95
N LYS A 147 14.85 6.45 9.83
CA LYS A 147 15.32 5.82 8.58
C LYS A 147 14.38 6.10 7.40
N SER A 148 13.07 5.98 7.62
CA SER A 148 12.06 6.25 6.60
C SER A 148 12.10 7.71 6.15
N LEU A 149 12.24 8.65 7.08
CA LEU A 149 12.34 10.08 6.77
C LEU A 149 13.61 10.39 5.98
N LEU A 150 14.76 9.84 6.38
CA LEU A 150 16.03 10.00 5.66
C LEU A 150 15.98 9.41 4.26
N LEU A 151 15.44 8.20 4.10
CA LEU A 151 15.25 7.57 2.80
C LEU A 151 14.33 8.42 1.90
N SER A 152 13.22 8.92 2.46
CA SER A 152 12.29 9.78 1.72
C SER A 152 12.96 11.09 1.31
N ALA A 153 13.78 11.68 2.18
CA ALA A 153 14.49 12.91 1.85
C ALA A 153 15.56 12.68 0.76
N VAL A 154 16.33 11.60 0.85
CA VAL A 154 17.41 11.33 -0.12
C VAL A 154 16.86 10.83 -1.43
N LEU A 155 16.11 9.72 -1.44
CA LEU A 155 15.61 9.12 -2.68
C LEU A 155 14.45 9.92 -3.26
N GLY A 156 13.46 10.27 -2.44
CA GLY A 156 12.30 11.06 -2.85
C GLY A 156 12.71 12.47 -3.28
N GLY A 157 13.62 13.10 -2.52
CA GLY A 157 14.17 14.43 -2.85
C GLY A 157 14.91 14.42 -4.18
N ALA A 158 15.77 13.43 -4.46
CA ALA A 158 16.47 13.31 -5.72
C ALA A 158 15.50 13.14 -6.91
N VAL A 159 14.52 12.23 -6.79
CA VAL A 159 13.48 12.03 -7.81
C VAL A 159 12.67 13.30 -8.04
N LEU A 160 12.26 13.97 -6.97
CA LEU A 160 11.50 15.22 -7.04
C LEU A 160 12.31 16.34 -7.69
N ALA A 161 13.61 16.48 -7.38
CA ALA A 161 14.49 17.44 -8.00
C ALA A 161 14.56 17.22 -9.52
N LEU A 162 14.70 15.96 -9.98
CA LEU A 162 14.70 15.61 -11.39
C LEU A 162 13.36 15.93 -12.06
N VAL A 163 12.24 15.61 -11.42
CA VAL A 163 10.89 15.95 -11.94
C VAL A 163 10.76 17.46 -12.09
N LEU A 164 11.13 18.23 -11.06
CA LEU A 164 11.05 19.70 -11.10
C LEU A 164 11.95 20.27 -12.21
N ALA A 165 13.17 19.77 -12.37
CA ALA A 165 14.08 20.20 -13.42
C ALA A 165 13.49 19.90 -14.82
N ILE A 166 12.95 18.70 -15.03
CA ILE A 166 12.32 18.32 -16.30
C ILE A 166 11.10 19.21 -16.58
N LEU A 167 10.23 19.42 -15.59
CA LEU A 167 9.04 20.25 -15.76
C LEU A 167 9.38 21.72 -15.99
N GLN A 168 10.50 22.22 -15.47
CA GLN A 168 10.99 23.58 -15.67
C GLN A 168 11.57 23.79 -17.09
N HIS A 169 12.35 22.83 -17.59
CA HIS A 169 13.14 23.01 -18.82
C HIS A 169 12.62 22.23 -20.03
N GLY A 170 11.74 21.24 -19.83
CA GLY A 170 11.31 20.32 -20.89
C GLY A 170 10.20 20.84 -21.82
N GLY A 171 9.72 22.07 -21.61
CA GLY A 171 8.70 22.68 -22.47
C GLY A 171 7.37 21.90 -22.51
N PRO A 172 6.70 21.85 -23.68
CA PRO A 172 5.41 21.14 -23.83
C PRO A 172 5.49 19.62 -23.63
N ALA A 173 6.65 19.02 -23.89
CA ALA A 173 6.91 17.59 -23.76
C ALA A 173 7.44 17.18 -22.37
N ALA A 174 7.55 18.10 -21.40
CA ALA A 174 8.14 17.84 -20.09
C ALA A 174 7.46 16.66 -19.36
N TRP A 175 6.13 16.55 -19.43
CA TRP A 175 5.41 15.44 -18.84
C TRP A 175 5.85 14.08 -19.41
N LEU A 176 6.16 14.01 -20.70
CA LEU A 176 6.60 12.78 -21.38
C LEU A 176 8.00 12.36 -20.90
N TYR A 177 8.91 13.33 -20.79
CA TYR A 177 10.26 13.07 -20.26
C TYR A 177 10.21 12.65 -18.79
N ALA A 178 9.42 13.35 -17.98
CA ALA A 178 9.21 12.99 -16.57
C ALA A 178 8.55 11.61 -16.44
N TRP A 179 7.58 11.27 -17.29
CA TRP A 179 6.95 9.96 -17.35
C TRP A 179 7.95 8.84 -17.72
N GLY A 180 8.75 9.04 -18.75
CA GLY A 180 9.79 8.08 -19.14
C GLY A 180 10.78 7.84 -18.00
N MET A 181 11.30 8.91 -17.40
CA MET A 181 12.21 8.84 -16.26
C MET A 181 11.58 8.13 -15.06
N ALA A 182 10.35 8.52 -14.66
CA ALA A 182 9.66 7.90 -13.54
C ALA A 182 9.33 6.43 -13.81
N SER A 183 9.02 6.06 -15.06
CA SER A 183 8.78 4.67 -15.46
C SER A 183 10.04 3.81 -15.34
N VAL A 184 11.18 4.31 -15.77
CA VAL A 184 12.48 3.62 -15.60
C VAL A 184 12.81 3.47 -14.12
N LEU A 185 12.67 4.54 -13.34
CA LEU A 185 12.90 4.48 -11.88
C LEU A 185 11.96 3.50 -11.18
N LEU A 186 10.68 3.47 -11.56
CA LEU A 186 9.73 2.49 -11.02
C LEU A 186 10.21 1.06 -11.26
N ILE A 187 10.59 0.73 -12.51
CA ILE A 187 11.08 -0.61 -12.85
C ILE A 187 12.34 -0.93 -12.04
N VAL A 188 13.30 -0.02 -11.99
CA VAL A 188 14.53 -0.19 -11.21
C VAL A 188 14.21 -0.42 -9.73
N MET A 189 13.31 0.38 -9.14
CA MET A 189 12.95 0.27 -7.72
C MET A 189 12.17 -1.01 -7.38
N VAL A 190 11.30 -1.50 -8.25
CA VAL A 190 10.60 -2.79 -8.03
C VAL A 190 11.59 -3.94 -7.79
N TYR A 191 12.72 -3.91 -8.47
CA TYR A 191 13.74 -4.95 -8.35
C TYR A 191 14.81 -4.64 -7.31
N LEU A 192 15.17 -3.38 -7.14
CA LEU A 192 16.29 -2.98 -6.28
C LEU A 192 15.86 -2.76 -4.83
N ALA A 193 14.64 -2.29 -4.58
CA ALA A 193 14.18 -1.99 -3.23
C ALA A 193 14.19 -3.20 -2.29
N PRO A 194 13.77 -4.42 -2.69
CA PRO A 194 13.88 -5.58 -1.83
C PRO A 194 15.31 -5.95 -1.46
N ALA A 195 16.28 -5.67 -2.34
CA ALA A 195 17.68 -5.97 -2.09
C ALA A 195 18.41 -4.91 -1.25
N LEU A 196 18.02 -3.63 -1.37
CA LEU A 196 18.70 -2.52 -0.70
C LEU A 196 17.92 -1.92 0.47
N ILE A 197 16.59 -1.80 0.35
CA ILE A 197 15.78 -1.11 1.35
C ILE A 197 15.32 -2.08 2.44
N LEU A 198 14.84 -3.28 2.10
CA LEU A 198 14.37 -4.22 3.12
C LEU A 198 15.44 -4.58 4.18
N PRO A 199 16.73 -4.79 3.81
CA PRO A 199 17.77 -5.11 4.81
C PRO A 199 18.07 -3.97 5.80
N LEU A 200 17.69 -2.73 5.49
CA LEU A 200 17.82 -1.60 6.43
C LEU A 200 16.86 -1.72 7.62
N PHE A 201 15.75 -2.42 7.43
CA PHE A 201 14.71 -2.58 8.44
C PHE A 201 14.68 -3.99 9.02
N ASN A 202 14.93 -5.03 8.23
CA ASN A 202 14.76 -6.43 8.62
C ASN A 202 16.03 -7.23 8.38
N LYS A 203 16.30 -8.19 9.25
CA LYS A 203 17.35 -9.18 9.04
C LYS A 203 16.78 -10.31 8.18
N MET A 204 17.54 -10.70 7.16
CA MET A 204 17.23 -11.86 6.32
C MET A 204 18.30 -12.92 6.53
N THR A 205 17.89 -14.16 6.74
CA THR A 205 18.77 -15.32 6.88
C THR A 205 18.35 -16.40 5.88
N PRO A 206 19.27 -17.11 5.25
CA PRO A 206 18.91 -18.26 4.41
C PRO A 206 18.07 -19.27 5.21
N LEU A 207 17.07 -19.88 4.57
CA LEU A 207 16.33 -20.98 5.18
C LEU A 207 17.28 -22.16 5.38
N GLU A 208 17.31 -22.71 6.60
CA GLU A 208 18.15 -23.85 6.96
C GLU A 208 17.83 -25.09 6.09
N ASP A 209 18.84 -25.95 5.92
CA ASP A 209 18.64 -27.21 5.21
C ASP A 209 17.71 -28.12 6.01
N GLY A 210 16.65 -28.60 5.34
CA GLY A 210 15.61 -29.40 5.97
C GLY A 210 14.54 -29.83 4.96
N GLU A 211 13.50 -30.47 5.46
CA GLU A 211 12.39 -30.94 4.66
C GLU A 211 11.71 -29.78 3.92
N LEU A 212 11.37 -28.70 4.63
CA LEU A 212 10.72 -27.53 4.06
C LEU A 212 11.48 -26.96 2.85
N ARG A 213 12.81 -26.79 3.00
CA ARG A 213 13.63 -26.25 1.91
C ARG A 213 13.64 -27.18 0.72
N ARG A 214 13.75 -28.50 0.93
CA ARG A 214 13.72 -29.49 -0.15
C ARG A 214 12.40 -29.49 -0.90
N GLU A 215 11.28 -29.49 -0.19
CA GLU A 215 9.94 -29.47 -0.79
C GLU A 215 9.66 -28.18 -1.57
N ILE A 216 10.06 -27.02 -1.04
CA ILE A 216 9.95 -25.74 -1.75
C ILE A 216 10.80 -25.74 -3.02
N MET A 217 12.05 -26.21 -2.97
CA MET A 217 12.93 -26.27 -4.14
C MET A 217 12.40 -27.26 -5.19
N ALA A 218 11.93 -28.43 -4.77
CA ALA A 218 11.31 -29.42 -5.66
C ALA A 218 10.05 -28.90 -6.33
N CYS A 219 9.20 -28.17 -5.59
CA CYS A 219 8.02 -27.51 -6.16
C CYS A 219 8.42 -26.45 -7.19
N ALA A 220 9.38 -25.58 -6.89
CA ALA A 220 9.86 -24.56 -7.81
C ALA A 220 10.46 -25.16 -9.08
N GLU A 221 11.25 -26.22 -8.98
CA GLU A 221 11.83 -26.96 -10.11
C GLU A 221 10.74 -27.58 -10.98
N ARG A 222 9.80 -28.31 -10.38
CA ARG A 222 8.67 -28.93 -11.06
C ARG A 222 7.83 -27.91 -11.83
N LEU A 223 7.67 -26.72 -11.27
CA LEU A 223 6.97 -25.60 -11.90
C LEU A 223 7.86 -24.80 -12.88
N GLY A 224 9.12 -25.18 -13.10
CA GLY A 224 10.05 -24.45 -13.94
C GLY A 224 10.22 -22.97 -13.50
N PHE A 225 10.28 -22.76 -12.18
CA PHE A 225 10.51 -21.44 -11.59
C PHE A 225 11.96 -21.33 -11.14
N PRO A 226 12.76 -20.38 -11.68
CA PRO A 226 14.17 -20.27 -11.38
C PRO A 226 14.41 -19.66 -9.98
N LEU A 227 14.15 -20.46 -8.94
CA LEU A 227 14.35 -20.09 -7.55
C LEU A 227 15.84 -20.28 -7.17
N ALA A 228 16.52 -19.16 -6.87
CA ALA A 228 17.91 -19.16 -6.48
C ALA A 228 18.11 -19.33 -4.96
N GLU A 229 17.22 -18.74 -4.15
CA GLU A 229 17.36 -18.69 -2.70
C GLU A 229 16.02 -18.61 -1.99
N ILE A 230 15.96 -19.20 -0.81
CA ILE A 230 14.84 -19.04 0.14
C ILE A 230 15.41 -18.37 1.38
N SER A 231 14.85 -17.22 1.73
CA SER A 231 15.27 -16.45 2.91
C SER A 231 14.12 -16.36 3.91
N VAL A 232 14.48 -16.35 5.19
CA VAL A 232 13.57 -16.07 6.31
C VAL A 232 13.84 -14.66 6.82
N MET A 233 12.79 -13.85 6.91
CA MET A 233 12.83 -12.49 7.41
C MET A 233 12.33 -12.44 8.86
N ASP A 234 13.01 -11.66 9.72
CA ASP A 234 12.68 -11.47 11.14
C ASP A 234 11.44 -10.58 11.35
N GLY A 235 10.34 -10.91 10.69
CA GLY A 235 9.08 -10.18 10.80
C GLY A 235 8.54 -10.10 12.22
N SER A 236 8.76 -11.17 13.02
CA SER A 236 8.36 -11.26 14.43
C SER A 236 8.96 -10.18 15.33
N ARG A 237 10.02 -9.51 14.90
CA ARG A 237 10.60 -8.37 15.62
C ARG A 237 9.65 -7.17 15.71
N ARG A 238 8.72 -7.02 14.75
CA ARG A 238 7.78 -5.89 14.68
C ARG A 238 6.33 -6.31 14.85
N SER A 239 5.97 -7.47 14.31
CA SER A 239 4.59 -7.92 14.33
C SER A 239 4.51 -9.45 14.39
N THR A 240 3.44 -9.96 14.98
CA THR A 240 3.11 -11.40 14.89
C THR A 240 2.42 -11.77 13.58
N LYS A 241 2.06 -10.79 12.74
CA LYS A 241 1.43 -11.03 11.45
C LYS A 241 2.37 -11.78 10.50
N ALA A 242 1.81 -12.70 9.72
CA ALA A 242 2.53 -13.57 8.81
C ALA A 242 2.39 -13.10 7.36
N ASN A 243 3.45 -13.26 6.55
CA ASN A 243 3.45 -12.95 5.13
C ASN A 243 4.55 -13.71 4.38
N ALA A 244 4.46 -13.75 3.04
CA ALA A 244 5.51 -14.22 2.13
C ALA A 244 5.49 -13.38 0.86
N PHE A 245 6.62 -13.27 0.15
CA PHE A 245 6.70 -12.58 -1.14
C PHE A 245 7.92 -13.01 -1.94
N PHE A 246 7.88 -12.76 -3.26
CA PHE A 246 9.03 -12.93 -4.14
C PHE A 246 9.79 -11.64 -4.39
N THR A 247 11.09 -11.80 -4.66
CA THR A 247 11.98 -10.73 -5.10
C THR A 247 13.02 -11.26 -6.09
N GLY A 248 13.77 -10.36 -6.74
CA GLY A 248 14.83 -10.72 -7.69
C GLY A 248 14.37 -10.76 -9.16
N ILE A 249 15.33 -10.87 -10.07
CA ILE A 249 15.14 -10.82 -11.53
C ILE A 249 15.72 -12.08 -12.17
N GLY A 250 15.07 -12.55 -13.25
CA GLY A 250 15.60 -13.63 -14.07
C GLY A 250 15.92 -14.88 -13.26
N GLY A 251 17.17 -15.33 -13.31
CA GLY A 251 17.67 -16.49 -12.57
C GLY A 251 18.05 -16.23 -11.10
N THR A 252 17.90 -15.01 -10.59
CA THR A 252 18.23 -14.64 -9.20
C THR A 252 17.01 -14.45 -8.31
N LYS A 253 15.91 -15.15 -8.63
CA LYS A 253 14.68 -15.05 -7.86
C LYS A 253 14.82 -15.64 -6.48
N ARG A 254 14.26 -14.94 -5.51
CA ARG A 254 14.28 -15.34 -4.10
C ARG A 254 12.87 -15.34 -3.55
N VAL A 255 12.57 -16.29 -2.71
CA VAL A 255 11.38 -16.30 -1.85
C VAL A 255 11.80 -15.77 -0.49
N VAL A 256 11.01 -14.87 0.05
CA VAL A 256 11.17 -14.37 1.42
C VAL A 256 9.95 -14.80 2.22
N LEU A 257 10.18 -15.64 3.23
CA LEU A 257 9.16 -16.09 4.17
C LEU A 257 9.34 -15.32 5.49
N PHE A 258 8.26 -14.87 6.10
CA PHE A 258 8.34 -14.34 7.46
C PHE A 258 8.55 -15.51 8.44
N ASP A 259 9.36 -15.31 9.46
CA ASP A 259 9.59 -16.28 10.52
C ASP A 259 8.27 -16.69 11.21
N THR A 260 7.33 -15.78 11.34
CA THR A 260 5.95 -16.03 11.82
C THR A 260 5.18 -16.98 10.92
N LEU A 261 5.37 -16.90 9.59
CA LEU A 261 4.74 -17.81 8.64
C LEU A 261 5.30 -19.22 8.74
N VAL A 262 6.62 -19.34 8.74
CA VAL A 262 7.32 -20.64 8.83
C VAL A 262 6.93 -21.37 10.11
N LYS A 263 6.79 -20.64 11.22
CA LYS A 263 6.43 -21.22 12.53
C LYS A 263 5.02 -21.77 12.60
N ASN A 264 4.07 -21.18 11.88
CA ASN A 264 2.64 -21.42 12.07
C ASN A 264 2.00 -22.32 11.01
N HIS A 265 2.76 -22.73 9.98
CA HIS A 265 2.24 -23.49 8.85
C HIS A 265 3.01 -24.79 8.65
N THR A 266 2.33 -25.80 8.11
CA THR A 266 2.96 -27.07 7.71
C THR A 266 3.75 -26.91 6.42
N THR A 267 4.64 -27.86 6.13
CA THR A 267 5.41 -27.88 4.88
C THR A 267 4.49 -27.88 3.66
N GLU A 268 3.41 -28.65 3.66
CA GLU A 268 2.44 -28.72 2.55
C GLU A 268 1.72 -27.38 2.33
N GLU A 269 1.31 -26.71 3.41
CA GLU A 269 0.71 -25.38 3.36
C GLU A 269 1.66 -24.34 2.77
N LEU A 270 2.93 -24.37 3.19
CA LEU A 270 3.94 -23.44 2.68
C LEU A 270 4.28 -23.70 1.21
N VAL A 271 4.30 -24.98 0.77
CA VAL A 271 4.44 -25.33 -0.64
C VAL A 271 3.25 -24.86 -1.48
N ALA A 272 2.02 -24.97 -0.96
CA ALA A 272 0.83 -24.47 -1.63
C ALA A 272 0.82 -22.94 -1.74
N VAL A 273 1.21 -22.21 -0.68
CA VAL A 273 1.41 -20.76 -0.70
C VAL A 273 2.49 -20.36 -1.70
N LEU A 274 3.61 -21.09 -1.74
CA LEU A 274 4.66 -20.84 -2.73
C LEU A 274 4.15 -21.04 -4.17
N ALA A 275 3.38 -22.09 -4.42
CA ALA A 275 2.80 -22.33 -5.74
C ALA A 275 1.83 -21.23 -6.16
N HIS A 276 1.06 -20.67 -5.21
CA HIS A 276 0.21 -19.50 -5.43
C HIS A 276 1.06 -18.29 -5.87
N GLU A 277 2.13 -18.02 -5.16
CA GLU A 277 3.06 -16.94 -5.50
C GLU A 277 3.71 -17.16 -6.87
N ILE A 278 4.14 -18.41 -7.18
CA ILE A 278 4.65 -18.77 -8.52
C ILE A 278 3.56 -18.54 -9.59
N GLY A 279 2.29 -18.77 -9.25
CA GLY A 279 1.15 -18.45 -10.11
C GLY A 279 1.11 -16.99 -10.53
N HIS A 280 1.31 -16.06 -9.59
CA HIS A 280 1.41 -14.63 -9.92
C HIS A 280 2.52 -14.33 -10.93
N PHE A 281 3.66 -15.01 -10.80
CA PHE A 281 4.75 -14.86 -11.75
C PHE A 281 4.42 -15.45 -13.12
N LYS A 282 3.95 -16.72 -13.18
CA LYS A 282 3.64 -17.46 -14.42
C LYS A 282 2.55 -16.77 -15.22
N LEU A 283 1.53 -16.23 -14.56
CA LEU A 283 0.43 -15.47 -15.15
C LEU A 283 0.78 -14.00 -15.42
N ARG A 284 2.03 -13.58 -15.17
CA ARG A 284 2.56 -12.24 -15.42
C ARG A 284 1.80 -11.11 -14.70
N HIS A 285 1.21 -11.40 -13.53
CA HIS A 285 0.46 -10.41 -12.76
C HIS A 285 1.33 -9.23 -12.35
N ILE A 286 2.59 -9.48 -11.98
CA ILE A 286 3.57 -8.42 -11.64
C ILE A 286 3.78 -7.46 -12.82
N VAL A 287 3.91 -7.99 -14.05
CA VAL A 287 4.07 -7.16 -15.25
C VAL A 287 2.83 -6.29 -15.48
N GLN A 288 1.63 -6.86 -15.32
CA GLN A 288 0.37 -6.12 -15.45
C GLN A 288 0.24 -5.00 -14.42
N HIS A 289 0.67 -5.24 -13.18
CA HIS A 289 0.71 -4.21 -12.14
C HIS A 289 1.71 -3.09 -12.45
N ILE A 290 2.91 -3.44 -12.97
CA ILE A 290 3.92 -2.46 -13.40
C ILE A 290 3.37 -1.60 -14.55
N VAL A 291 2.78 -2.22 -15.58
CA VAL A 291 2.16 -1.49 -16.70
C VAL A 291 1.06 -0.55 -16.21
N GLY A 292 0.17 -1.04 -15.34
CA GLY A 292 -0.89 -0.21 -14.72
C GLY A 292 -0.33 0.96 -13.92
N ALA A 293 0.78 0.77 -13.20
CA ALA A 293 1.44 1.85 -12.46
C ALA A 293 2.09 2.88 -13.40
N ILE A 294 2.77 2.42 -14.46
CA ILE A 294 3.36 3.28 -15.49
C ILE A 294 2.28 4.15 -16.16
N LEU A 295 1.15 3.55 -16.56
CA LEU A 295 0.03 4.28 -17.13
C LEU A 295 -0.55 5.31 -16.16
N ASN A 296 -0.70 4.95 -14.87
CA ASN A 296 -1.19 5.87 -13.85
C ASN A 296 -0.25 7.07 -13.63
N ILE A 297 1.07 6.84 -13.63
CA ILE A 297 2.08 7.93 -13.59
C ILE A 297 1.96 8.82 -14.83
N GLY A 298 1.76 8.24 -16.01
CA GLY A 298 1.54 8.99 -17.24
C GLY A 298 0.30 9.88 -17.19
N ILE A 299 -0.83 9.34 -16.75
CA ILE A 299 -2.07 10.10 -16.55
C ILE A 299 -1.84 11.25 -15.56
N PHE A 300 -1.19 10.96 -14.42
CA PHE A 300 -0.87 11.97 -13.42
C PHE A 300 -0.04 13.12 -13.99
N LEU A 301 1.09 12.80 -14.65
CA LEU A 301 2.01 13.83 -15.19
C LEU A 301 1.40 14.59 -16.36
N PHE A 302 0.65 13.92 -17.23
CA PHE A 302 -0.07 14.58 -18.31
C PHE A 302 -1.08 15.60 -17.79
N LEU A 303 -1.94 15.18 -16.87
CA LEU A 303 -2.94 16.08 -16.26
C LEU A 303 -2.28 17.18 -15.43
N ALA A 304 -1.20 16.88 -14.70
CA ALA A 304 -0.43 17.86 -13.96
C ALA A 304 0.13 18.95 -14.90
N GLN A 305 0.82 18.54 -15.98
CA GLN A 305 1.39 19.47 -16.97
C GLN A 305 0.36 20.45 -17.54
N TRP A 306 -0.88 20.00 -17.72
CA TRP A 306 -1.98 20.82 -18.24
C TRP A 306 -2.58 21.73 -17.18
N LEU A 307 -2.91 21.16 -15.99
CA LEU A 307 -3.64 21.87 -14.94
C LEU A 307 -2.78 22.89 -14.17
N ILE A 308 -1.47 22.64 -14.00
CA ILE A 308 -0.57 23.59 -13.32
C ILE A 308 -0.39 24.91 -14.10
N ARG A 309 -0.82 24.97 -15.35
CA ARG A 309 -0.84 26.20 -16.16
C ARG A 309 -2.11 27.01 -16.00
N TRP A 310 -3.12 26.45 -15.32
CA TRP A 310 -4.42 27.09 -15.18
C TRP A 310 -4.48 28.01 -13.96
N PRO A 311 -4.58 29.33 -14.13
CA PRO A 311 -4.59 30.29 -13.00
C PRO A 311 -5.73 30.04 -11.99
N GLY A 312 -6.84 29.46 -12.46
CA GLY A 312 -7.98 29.11 -11.63
C GLY A 312 -7.65 28.09 -10.55
N LEU A 313 -6.67 27.20 -10.79
CA LEU A 313 -6.23 26.21 -9.80
C LEU A 313 -5.56 26.89 -8.60
N TYR A 314 -4.64 27.82 -8.85
CA TYR A 314 -3.97 28.58 -7.80
C TYR A 314 -4.93 29.50 -7.04
N ALA A 315 -5.85 30.13 -7.78
CA ALA A 315 -6.87 31.00 -7.18
C ALA A 315 -7.80 30.24 -6.21
N ALA A 316 -8.15 28.98 -6.51
CA ALA A 316 -8.95 28.13 -5.65
C ALA A 316 -8.24 27.84 -4.32
N PHE A 317 -6.91 27.75 -4.31
CA PHE A 317 -6.10 27.51 -3.11
C PHE A 317 -5.55 28.78 -2.45
N GLY A 318 -5.81 29.95 -3.04
CA GLY A 318 -5.32 31.23 -2.53
C GLY A 318 -3.83 31.45 -2.74
N VAL A 319 -3.17 30.66 -3.57
CA VAL A 319 -1.75 30.80 -3.92
C VAL A 319 -1.58 32.03 -4.80
N ARG A 320 -0.80 33.01 -4.33
CA ARG A 320 -0.65 34.32 -5.00
C ARG A 320 0.36 34.27 -6.13
N GLN A 321 1.42 33.49 -5.98
CA GLN A 321 2.49 33.37 -6.97
C GLN A 321 2.50 31.97 -7.57
N PRO A 322 1.93 31.77 -8.78
CA PRO A 322 1.97 30.50 -9.47
C PRO A 322 3.41 29.99 -9.65
N SER A 323 3.60 28.70 -9.39
CA SER A 323 4.86 28.00 -9.61
C SER A 323 4.58 26.51 -9.88
N ILE A 324 5.49 25.83 -10.57
CA ILE A 324 5.34 24.40 -10.89
C ILE A 324 5.18 23.59 -9.60
N TYR A 325 6.00 23.83 -8.58
CA TYR A 325 5.94 23.07 -7.32
C TYR A 325 4.65 23.33 -6.52
N ALA A 326 4.18 24.58 -6.44
CA ALA A 326 2.91 24.88 -5.81
C ALA A 326 1.75 24.28 -6.63
N GLY A 327 1.83 24.34 -7.97
CA GLY A 327 0.87 23.70 -8.86
C GLY A 327 0.79 22.19 -8.66
N LEU A 328 1.93 21.49 -8.52
CA LEU A 328 1.96 20.06 -8.20
C LEU A 328 1.28 19.76 -6.84
N ALA A 329 1.56 20.55 -5.81
CA ALA A 329 0.96 20.36 -4.50
C ALA A 329 -0.57 20.48 -4.52
N VAL A 330 -1.09 21.55 -5.12
CA VAL A 330 -2.55 21.77 -5.18
C VAL A 330 -3.23 20.81 -6.18
N PHE A 331 -2.52 20.41 -7.24
CA PHE A 331 -2.98 19.39 -8.17
C PHE A 331 -3.13 18.01 -7.49
N LEU A 332 -2.23 17.64 -6.57
CA LEU A 332 -2.33 16.39 -5.82
C LEU A 332 -3.64 16.29 -5.03
N VAL A 333 -4.15 17.40 -4.49
CA VAL A 333 -5.44 17.43 -3.80
C VAL A 333 -6.60 17.16 -4.76
N LEU A 334 -6.54 17.71 -5.98
CA LEU A 334 -7.52 17.45 -7.03
C LEU A 334 -7.42 16.02 -7.58
N TYR A 335 -6.20 15.49 -7.70
CA TYR A 335 -5.95 14.15 -8.25
C TYR A 335 -6.35 13.02 -7.29
N GLY A 336 -6.42 13.28 -5.99
CA GLY A 336 -6.79 12.30 -4.97
C GLY A 336 -8.07 11.51 -5.30
N PRO A 337 -9.22 12.18 -5.52
CA PRO A 337 -10.46 11.52 -5.91
C PRO A 337 -10.34 10.70 -7.22
N LEU A 338 -9.64 11.21 -8.24
CA LEU A 338 -9.41 10.49 -9.49
C LEU A 338 -8.55 9.24 -9.27
N SER A 339 -7.48 9.36 -8.49
CA SER A 339 -6.61 8.23 -8.12
C SER A 339 -7.40 7.12 -7.40
N ARG A 340 -8.40 7.50 -6.60
CA ARG A 340 -9.29 6.54 -5.92
C ARG A 340 -10.12 5.74 -6.92
N VAL A 341 -10.72 6.41 -7.91
CA VAL A 341 -11.48 5.72 -8.97
C VAL A 341 -10.60 4.75 -9.75
N LEU A 342 -9.38 5.17 -10.13
CA LEU A 342 -8.39 4.30 -10.78
C LEU A 342 -7.97 3.14 -9.86
N GLY A 343 -7.92 3.36 -8.55
CA GLY A 343 -7.66 2.35 -7.53
C GLY A 343 -8.73 1.25 -7.49
N ILE A 344 -10.00 1.59 -7.66
CA ILE A 344 -11.12 0.62 -7.71
C ILE A 344 -10.92 -0.36 -8.89
N VAL A 345 -10.56 0.17 -10.06
CA VAL A 345 -10.31 -0.65 -11.27
C VAL A 345 -9.14 -1.60 -11.03
N ARG A 346 -8.04 -1.09 -10.47
CA ARG A 346 -6.85 -1.90 -10.13
C ARG A 346 -7.16 -2.96 -9.08
N GLY A 347 -7.95 -2.61 -8.05
CA GLY A 347 -8.39 -3.55 -7.03
C GLY A 347 -9.25 -4.68 -7.62
N ALA A 348 -10.15 -4.37 -8.55
CA ALA A 348 -10.94 -5.39 -9.24
C ALA A 348 -10.06 -6.35 -10.08
N GLN A 349 -9.04 -5.83 -10.76
CA GLN A 349 -8.08 -6.64 -11.49
C GLN A 349 -7.24 -7.51 -10.53
N SER A 350 -6.74 -6.93 -9.44
CA SER A 350 -5.96 -7.64 -8.43
C SER A 350 -6.74 -8.82 -7.84
N ARG A 351 -8.01 -8.62 -7.48
CA ARG A 351 -8.87 -9.72 -6.98
C ARG A 351 -9.07 -10.85 -7.99
N ARG A 352 -9.14 -10.55 -9.28
CA ARG A 352 -9.19 -11.59 -10.33
C ARG A 352 -7.87 -12.36 -10.43
N HIS A 353 -6.75 -11.66 -10.25
CA HIS A 353 -5.42 -12.28 -10.24
C HIS A 353 -5.27 -13.27 -9.09
N GLU A 354 -5.83 -12.96 -7.91
CA GLU A 354 -5.82 -13.87 -6.75
C GLU A 354 -6.51 -15.20 -7.05
N PHE A 355 -7.75 -15.16 -7.59
CA PHE A 355 -8.44 -16.38 -7.96
C PHE A 355 -7.72 -17.17 -9.05
N ALA A 356 -7.07 -16.49 -10.00
CA ALA A 356 -6.27 -17.16 -11.01
C ALA A 356 -5.01 -17.83 -10.43
N ALA A 357 -4.35 -17.18 -9.48
CA ALA A 357 -3.19 -17.72 -8.78
C ALA A 357 -3.57 -18.89 -7.86
N ASP A 358 -4.73 -18.80 -7.17
CA ASP A 358 -5.27 -19.91 -6.37
C ASP A 358 -5.54 -21.14 -7.21
N ARG A 359 -6.21 -20.98 -8.35
CA ARG A 359 -6.48 -22.06 -9.30
C ARG A 359 -5.18 -22.68 -9.81
N PHE A 360 -4.23 -21.83 -10.22
CA PHE A 360 -2.91 -22.29 -10.67
C PHE A 360 -2.23 -23.14 -9.59
N ALA A 361 -2.22 -22.67 -8.34
CA ALA A 361 -1.60 -23.39 -7.23
C ALA A 361 -2.27 -24.73 -6.97
N ALA A 362 -3.61 -24.77 -6.95
CA ALA A 362 -4.38 -25.98 -6.74
C ALA A 362 -4.12 -27.04 -7.84
N GLU A 363 -4.13 -26.63 -9.12
CA GLU A 363 -3.87 -27.50 -10.26
C GLU A 363 -2.42 -27.98 -10.31
N ALA A 364 -1.46 -27.08 -10.04
CA ALA A 364 -0.03 -27.36 -10.15
C ALA A 364 0.51 -28.25 -9.03
N THR A 365 -0.07 -28.18 -7.84
CA THR A 365 0.36 -28.96 -6.68
C THR A 365 -0.51 -30.17 -6.40
N GLY A 366 -1.78 -30.16 -6.82
CA GLY A 366 -2.79 -31.11 -6.38
C GLY A 366 -3.19 -30.95 -4.92
N LEU A 367 -2.88 -29.82 -4.29
CA LEU A 367 -3.09 -29.55 -2.87
C LEU A 367 -4.07 -28.39 -2.60
N PRO A 368 -5.30 -28.38 -3.19
CA PRO A 368 -6.26 -27.29 -2.97
C PRO A 368 -6.65 -27.17 -1.49
N HIS A 369 -6.74 -28.28 -0.76
CA HIS A 369 -7.05 -28.30 0.67
C HIS A 369 -5.95 -27.62 1.50
N ALA A 370 -4.67 -27.93 1.23
CA ALA A 370 -3.54 -27.32 1.96
C ALA A 370 -3.49 -25.79 1.75
N LEU A 371 -3.77 -25.31 0.52
CA LEU A 371 -3.88 -23.88 0.26
C LEU A 371 -5.06 -23.27 1.02
N GLY A 372 -6.22 -23.93 1.05
CA GLY A 372 -7.39 -23.49 1.82
C GLY A 372 -7.09 -23.35 3.31
N GLU A 373 -6.43 -24.35 3.91
CA GLU A 373 -6.02 -24.34 5.31
C GLU A 373 -4.97 -23.26 5.60
N ALA A 374 -4.01 -23.07 4.68
CA ALA A 374 -3.04 -21.98 4.79
C ALA A 374 -3.72 -20.61 4.81
N LEU A 375 -4.69 -20.38 3.92
CA LEU A 375 -5.46 -19.13 3.87
C LEU A 375 -6.29 -18.90 5.14
N LYS A 376 -6.93 -19.95 5.69
CA LYS A 376 -7.67 -19.88 6.94
C LYS A 376 -6.77 -19.53 8.11
N LYS A 377 -5.60 -20.18 8.23
CA LYS A 377 -4.59 -19.89 9.26
C LYS A 377 -4.01 -18.48 9.13
N LEU A 378 -3.68 -18.04 7.91
CA LEU A 378 -3.26 -16.67 7.66
C LEU A 378 -4.31 -15.65 8.10
N SER A 379 -5.58 -15.91 7.77
CA SER A 379 -6.69 -15.05 8.19
C SER A 379 -6.83 -15.00 9.71
N ARG A 380 -6.73 -16.15 10.40
CA ARG A 380 -6.73 -16.22 11.86
C ARG A 380 -5.56 -15.46 12.47
N ASN A 381 -4.36 -15.70 12.01
CA ASN A 381 -3.13 -15.11 12.55
C ASN A 381 -3.08 -13.59 12.34
N ASN A 382 -3.72 -13.08 11.28
CA ASN A 382 -3.76 -11.66 10.96
C ASN A 382 -5.08 -10.98 11.37
N LEU A 383 -6.04 -11.71 11.97
CA LEU A 383 -7.41 -11.27 12.27
C LEU A 383 -8.08 -10.58 11.07
N GLY A 384 -7.96 -11.21 9.89
CA GLY A 384 -8.53 -10.69 8.64
C GLY A 384 -10.06 -10.79 8.62
N ASN A 385 -10.77 -9.76 8.16
CA ASN A 385 -12.23 -9.76 8.11
C ASN A 385 -12.79 -10.87 7.22
N LEU A 386 -13.55 -11.82 7.80
CA LEU A 386 -14.11 -12.98 7.11
C LEU A 386 -15.36 -12.65 6.29
N SER A 387 -16.10 -11.60 6.65
CA SER A 387 -17.38 -11.21 6.03
C SER A 387 -17.47 -9.71 5.78
N PRO A 388 -16.51 -9.12 5.04
CA PRO A 388 -16.53 -7.69 4.76
C PRO A 388 -17.72 -7.34 3.86
N HIS A 389 -18.29 -6.15 4.06
CA HIS A 389 -19.34 -5.65 3.17
C HIS A 389 -18.81 -5.44 1.75
N ARG A 390 -19.61 -5.81 0.73
CA ARG A 390 -19.21 -5.74 -0.69
C ARG A 390 -18.68 -4.37 -1.12
N LEU A 391 -19.30 -3.26 -0.67
CA LEU A 391 -18.81 -1.93 -0.97
C LEU A 391 -17.40 -1.69 -0.42
N HIS A 392 -17.14 -2.17 0.82
CA HIS A 392 -15.82 -2.07 1.42
C HIS A 392 -14.77 -2.88 0.64
N VAL A 393 -15.11 -4.09 0.19
CA VAL A 393 -14.25 -4.91 -0.68
C VAL A 393 -13.92 -4.18 -1.98
N VAL A 394 -14.92 -3.59 -2.65
CA VAL A 394 -14.72 -2.87 -3.90
C VAL A 394 -13.77 -1.67 -3.74
N LEU A 395 -13.90 -0.94 -2.64
CA LEU A 395 -13.15 0.30 -2.42
C LEU A 395 -11.73 0.08 -1.90
N TYR A 396 -11.49 -0.98 -1.10
CA TYR A 396 -10.24 -1.09 -0.32
C TYR A 396 -9.47 -2.38 -0.54
N HIS A 397 -10.12 -3.49 -0.93
CA HIS A 397 -9.46 -4.77 -0.97
C HIS A 397 -8.73 -5.01 -2.30
N SER A 398 -7.44 -5.27 -2.24
CA SER A 398 -6.66 -5.82 -3.36
C SER A 398 -6.82 -7.34 -3.49
N HIS A 399 -7.18 -8.03 -2.40
CA HIS A 399 -7.44 -9.47 -2.36
C HIS A 399 -8.92 -9.73 -2.10
N PRO A 400 -9.51 -10.81 -2.63
CA PRO A 400 -10.85 -11.23 -2.27
C PRO A 400 -10.91 -11.62 -0.79
N PRO A 401 -12.09 -11.55 -0.15
CA PRO A 401 -12.28 -12.12 1.18
C PRO A 401 -11.84 -13.59 1.22
N VAL A 402 -11.15 -13.98 2.30
CA VAL A 402 -10.61 -15.35 2.43
C VAL A 402 -11.72 -16.40 2.32
N LEU A 403 -12.90 -16.13 2.86
CA LEU A 403 -14.06 -17.01 2.75
C LEU A 403 -14.44 -17.31 1.28
N GLU A 404 -14.40 -16.29 0.39
CA GLU A 404 -14.69 -16.48 -1.03
C GLU A 404 -13.60 -17.32 -1.72
N ARG A 405 -12.32 -17.12 -1.37
CA ARG A 405 -11.20 -17.90 -1.90
C ARG A 405 -11.29 -19.37 -1.48
N VAL A 406 -11.54 -19.62 -0.19
CA VAL A 406 -11.73 -21.00 0.34
C VAL A 406 -12.88 -21.71 -0.36
N ARG A 407 -14.04 -21.07 -0.50
CA ARG A 407 -15.18 -21.63 -1.23
C ARG A 407 -14.86 -21.96 -2.68
N ALA A 408 -14.12 -21.10 -3.37
CA ALA A 408 -13.70 -21.33 -4.74
C ALA A 408 -12.75 -22.55 -4.86
N LEU A 409 -11.82 -22.72 -3.91
CA LEU A 409 -10.92 -23.88 -3.84
C LEU A 409 -11.67 -25.20 -3.54
N GLU A 410 -12.75 -25.14 -2.74
CA GLU A 410 -13.60 -26.28 -2.41
C GLU A 410 -14.66 -26.59 -3.50
N GLY A 411 -14.70 -25.85 -4.61
CA GLY A 411 -15.70 -26.00 -5.67
C GLY A 411 -17.10 -25.56 -5.29
N LYS A 412 -17.24 -24.70 -4.25
CA LYS A 412 -18.51 -24.17 -3.71
C LYS A 412 -18.76 -22.71 -4.11
N GLY A 413 -18.00 -22.18 -5.06
CA GLY A 413 -18.05 -20.78 -5.49
C GLY A 413 -19.00 -20.50 -6.64
#